data_4fa2b48d19291096026d127adae0157f
#
_entry.id   4fa2b48d19291096026d127adae0157f
#
_cell.length_a   1.000
_cell.length_b   1.000
_cell.length_c   1.000
_cell.angle_alpha   90.00
_cell.angle_beta   90.00
_cell.angle_gamma   90.00
#
_symmetry.space_group_name_H-M   'P 1'
#
loop_
_entity.id
_entity.type
_entity.pdbx_description
1 polymer ?
#
loop_
_entity_poly.entity_id
_entity_poly.type
_entity_poly.pdbx_seq_one_letter_code
_entity_poly.pdbx_strand_id
1 'polypeptide(L)'
;MDDENASCAHDGEEDAQLSLLHLPVEIFLHICSFLEASTLVHGLSLVCKQFYLILKDDSLWKARINHIWPDASYPLLRPARTDKLFWKLSCVAIEKQTALWKQQDSMEKLIIANAQYSTIDALLLMHDGTTCIAGARDRTLVYWKLPSREKLPSHEIGNSVCIDSAHNGWIWDLTAIDNTIYSCSWDQSVKSWMLINTGLVQQRTYEMSVPGALLCVSSCPERALFATGSYSRTIFVFDSRSGHKPIRQYRPHTGAVIKLAMNTEYILSASEDKTVSVWDQRAGRTMKSITVSGEAFPMCMSMQQDWVCVGDSNAKLHVLNPKNDFELVKSYSTEHTKGITGVHLTHGCLITSSTDGTVRISSPTDPPKPIATLLSGFGEIASMDYLNGILAISGIDIAVWRPKSTCSTKHQ
;
A
#
# COMPACT_ATOMS: atom_id res chain seq x y z
N MET A 1 -8.89 -86.07 38.13
CA MET A 1 -9.28 -85.70 36.75
C MET A 1 -9.54 -84.27 36.82
N ASP A 2 -8.47 -83.60 36.62
CA ASP A 2 -8.33 -82.19 36.96
C ASP A 2 -8.01 -81.46 35.67
N ASP A 3 -8.92 -80.58 35.28
CA ASP A 3 -8.72 -79.72 34.15
C ASP A 3 -8.25 -78.31 34.66
N GLU A 4 -7.03 -78.07 34.45
CA GLU A 4 -6.41 -76.75 34.64
C GLU A 4 -6.78 -75.84 33.46
N ASN A 5 -7.56 -74.82 33.75
CA ASN A 5 -7.80 -73.74 32.84
C ASN A 5 -6.78 -72.61 33.08
N ALA A 6 -5.76 -72.53 32.25
CA ALA A 6 -4.82 -71.44 32.22
C ALA A 6 -5.43 -70.24 31.44
N SER A 7 -5.83 -69.18 32.14
CA SER A 7 -6.22 -67.93 31.53
C SER A 7 -4.94 -67.17 31.12
N CYS A 8 -4.69 -67.03 29.81
CA CYS A 8 -3.76 -66.06 29.25
C CYS A 8 -4.31 -64.68 29.45
N ALA A 9 -3.71 -63.90 30.31
CA ALA A 9 -3.85 -62.44 30.36
C ALA A 9 -3.18 -61.89 29.10
N HIS A 10 -3.92 -61.35 28.21
CA HIS A 10 -3.41 -60.46 27.18
C HIS A 10 -3.19 -59.10 27.84
N ASP A 11 -1.93 -58.76 28.16
CA ASP A 11 -1.48 -57.41 28.40
C ASP A 11 -1.62 -56.64 27.08
N GLY A 12 -2.74 -55.91 26.93
CA GLY A 12 -2.90 -54.95 25.87
C GLY A 12 -1.94 -53.75 26.15
N GLU A 13 -0.81 -53.74 25.52
CA GLU A 13 -0.04 -52.52 25.36
C GLU A 13 -0.95 -51.52 24.59
N GLU A 14 -1.57 -50.58 25.34
CA GLU A 14 -2.16 -49.39 24.71
C GLU A 14 -1.00 -48.66 24.05
N ASP A 15 -0.89 -48.74 22.73
CA ASP A 15 -0.10 -47.85 21.90
C ASP A 15 -0.52 -46.42 22.23
N ALA A 16 0.23 -45.77 23.11
CA ALA A 16 0.04 -44.39 23.46
C ALA A 16 0.29 -43.59 22.19
N GLN A 17 -0.77 -43.32 21.41
CA GLN A 17 -0.68 -42.47 20.24
C GLN A 17 -0.08 -41.14 20.65
N LEU A 18 1.18 -40.92 20.26
CA LEU A 18 1.87 -39.65 20.45
C LEU A 18 1.10 -38.53 19.77
N SER A 19 0.40 -37.73 20.56
CA SER A 19 -0.34 -36.55 20.07
C SER A 19 0.48 -35.30 20.31
N LEU A 20 0.41 -34.34 19.36
CA LEU A 20 0.99 -33.00 19.51
C LEU A 20 0.51 -32.28 20.79
N LEU A 21 -0.64 -32.69 21.35
CA LEU A 21 -1.21 -32.13 22.58
C LEU A 21 -0.44 -32.54 23.85
N HIS A 22 0.33 -33.62 23.79
CA HIS A 22 1.13 -34.10 24.92
C HIS A 22 2.56 -33.58 24.91
N LEU A 23 2.94 -32.81 23.88
CA LEU A 23 4.28 -32.21 23.82
C LEU A 23 4.45 -31.08 24.84
N PRO A 24 5.63 -30.97 25.47
CA PRO A 24 6.01 -29.75 26.18
C PRO A 24 5.85 -28.53 25.30
N VAL A 25 5.46 -27.39 25.89
CA VAL A 25 5.20 -26.15 25.16
C VAL A 25 6.43 -25.70 24.36
N GLU A 26 7.63 -25.91 24.89
CA GLU A 26 8.91 -25.57 24.27
C GLU A 26 9.12 -26.36 22.96
N ILE A 27 8.81 -27.64 22.97
CA ILE A 27 8.92 -28.50 21.77
C ILE A 27 7.86 -28.09 20.74
N PHE A 28 6.64 -27.82 21.19
CA PHE A 28 5.57 -27.31 20.32
C PHE A 28 5.97 -25.98 19.65
N LEU A 29 6.51 -25.03 20.41
CA LEU A 29 7.00 -23.75 19.89
C LEU A 29 8.18 -23.93 18.93
N HIS A 30 9.06 -24.89 19.22
CA HIS A 30 10.15 -25.21 18.30
C HIS A 30 9.63 -25.74 16.97
N ILE A 31 8.65 -26.63 16.97
CA ILE A 31 7.96 -27.09 15.74
C ILE A 31 7.31 -25.90 15.02
N CYS A 32 6.63 -25.02 15.75
CA CYS A 32 6.04 -23.81 15.18
C CYS A 32 7.05 -22.88 14.52
N SER A 33 8.33 -22.89 14.94
CA SER A 33 9.37 -22.05 14.32
C SER A 33 9.69 -22.45 12.88
N PHE A 34 9.42 -23.70 12.47
CA PHE A 34 9.60 -24.19 11.10
C PHE A 34 8.38 -23.96 10.19
N LEU A 35 7.27 -23.53 10.75
CA LEU A 35 6.03 -23.27 10.01
C LEU A 35 5.89 -21.78 9.70
N GLU A 36 5.28 -21.45 8.57
CA GLU A 36 4.96 -20.06 8.23
C GLU A 36 3.96 -19.44 9.21
N ALA A 37 4.09 -18.14 9.49
CA ALA A 37 3.17 -17.41 10.36
C ALA A 37 1.72 -17.51 9.88
N SER A 38 1.48 -17.53 8.57
CA SER A 38 0.16 -17.71 7.96
C SER A 38 -0.48 -19.04 8.36
N THR A 39 0.28 -20.15 8.31
CA THR A 39 -0.16 -21.50 8.72
C THR A 39 -0.47 -21.55 10.21
N LEU A 40 0.32 -20.88 11.04
CA LEU A 40 0.09 -20.80 12.49
C LEU A 40 -1.20 -20.04 12.80
N VAL A 41 -1.41 -18.88 12.15
CA VAL A 41 -2.55 -18.00 12.45
C VAL A 41 -3.86 -18.51 11.85
N HIS A 42 -3.84 -18.99 10.60
CA HIS A 42 -5.06 -19.37 9.89
C HIS A 42 -5.34 -20.88 9.87
N GLY A 43 -4.39 -21.69 10.34
CA GLY A 43 -4.51 -23.13 10.42
C GLY A 43 -4.41 -23.63 11.86
N LEU A 44 -3.18 -23.67 12.41
CA LEU A 44 -2.89 -24.36 13.67
C LEU A 44 -3.64 -23.77 14.87
N SER A 45 -3.80 -22.44 14.93
CA SER A 45 -4.55 -21.77 16.01
C SER A 45 -6.04 -22.13 16.04
N LEU A 46 -6.59 -22.69 14.97
CA LEU A 46 -8.00 -23.07 14.84
C LEU A 46 -8.25 -24.54 15.18
N VAL A 47 -7.20 -25.35 15.35
CA VAL A 47 -7.32 -26.80 15.59
C VAL A 47 -7.88 -27.10 16.98
N CYS A 48 -7.36 -26.47 18.03
CA CYS A 48 -7.84 -26.68 19.40
C CYS A 48 -7.59 -25.47 20.31
N LYS A 49 -8.30 -25.46 21.47
CA LYS A 49 -8.18 -24.39 22.48
C LYS A 49 -6.76 -24.23 23.01
N GLN A 50 -6.02 -25.33 23.19
CA GLN A 50 -4.66 -25.31 23.73
C GLN A 50 -3.71 -24.58 22.76
N PHE A 51 -3.73 -24.92 21.47
CA PHE A 51 -2.93 -24.24 20.45
C PHE A 51 -3.31 -22.78 20.30
N TYR A 52 -4.60 -22.48 20.34
CA TYR A 52 -5.08 -21.10 20.33
C TYR A 52 -4.51 -20.28 21.50
N LEU A 53 -4.54 -20.82 22.72
CA LEU A 53 -4.04 -20.12 23.91
C LEU A 53 -2.53 -19.87 23.83
N ILE A 54 -1.75 -20.86 23.39
CA ILE A 54 -0.30 -20.70 23.22
C ILE A 54 -0.01 -19.64 22.14
N LEU A 55 -0.64 -19.76 20.97
CA LEU A 55 -0.44 -18.85 19.83
C LEU A 55 -1.11 -17.47 20.02
N LYS A 56 -1.87 -17.26 21.11
CA LYS A 56 -2.43 -15.95 21.44
C LYS A 56 -1.41 -14.99 22.04
N ASP A 57 -0.31 -15.49 22.57
CA ASP A 57 0.70 -14.67 23.26
C ASP A 57 1.48 -13.81 22.26
N ASP A 58 1.43 -12.49 22.45
CA ASP A 58 2.15 -11.51 21.63
C ASP A 58 3.68 -11.66 21.74
N SER A 59 4.19 -12.20 22.84
CA SER A 59 5.64 -12.37 23.06
C SER A 59 6.26 -13.30 22.03
N LEU A 60 5.52 -14.35 21.62
CA LEU A 60 5.92 -15.28 20.57
C LEU A 60 6.13 -14.57 19.22
N TRP A 61 5.17 -13.74 18.84
CA TRP A 61 5.21 -13.03 17.56
C TRP A 61 6.28 -11.94 17.54
N LYS A 62 6.46 -11.25 18.66
CA LYS A 62 7.56 -10.29 18.84
C LYS A 62 8.92 -10.96 18.71
N ALA A 63 9.11 -12.10 19.39
CA ALA A 63 10.37 -12.86 19.31
C ALA A 63 10.64 -13.33 17.87
N ARG A 64 9.60 -13.78 17.15
CA ARG A 64 9.71 -14.21 15.75
C ARG A 64 10.08 -13.06 14.82
N ILE A 65 9.50 -11.87 14.99
CA ILE A 65 9.84 -10.67 14.24
C ILE A 65 11.28 -10.23 14.55
N ASN A 66 11.66 -10.23 15.81
CA ASN A 66 13.03 -9.89 16.22
C ASN A 66 14.08 -10.87 15.65
N HIS A 67 13.70 -12.13 15.43
CA HIS A 67 14.59 -13.10 14.76
C HIS A 67 14.80 -12.75 13.28
N ILE A 68 13.77 -12.23 12.59
CA ILE A 68 13.89 -11.76 11.20
C ILE A 68 14.74 -10.49 11.11
N TRP A 69 14.58 -9.57 12.08
CA TRP A 69 15.26 -8.27 12.13
C TRP A 69 15.93 -8.02 13.49
N PRO A 70 17.04 -8.73 13.83
CA PRO A 70 17.64 -8.70 15.17
C PRO A 70 18.20 -7.33 15.58
N ASP A 71 18.67 -6.53 14.61
CA ASP A 71 19.32 -5.23 14.86
C ASP A 71 18.44 -4.03 14.53
N ALA A 72 17.13 -4.20 14.46
CA ALA A 72 16.21 -3.13 14.10
C ALA A 72 14.95 -3.14 14.97
N SER A 73 14.47 -1.96 15.32
CA SER A 73 13.23 -1.84 16.10
C SER A 73 12.00 -1.91 15.21
N TYR A 74 11.08 -2.80 15.54
CA TYR A 74 9.78 -2.91 14.91
C TYR A 74 8.68 -2.81 15.98
N PRO A 75 7.58 -2.16 15.70
CA PRO A 75 7.28 -1.30 14.55
C PRO A 75 7.93 0.10 14.67
N LEU A 76 7.98 0.86 13.57
CA LEU A 76 8.45 2.26 13.57
C LEU A 76 7.71 3.12 14.60
N LEU A 77 6.39 2.92 14.74
CA LEU A 77 5.55 3.55 15.76
C LEU A 77 4.82 2.48 16.56
N ARG A 78 4.67 2.71 17.87
CA ARG A 78 4.00 1.74 18.73
C ARG A 78 2.53 1.57 18.35
N PRO A 79 2.03 0.33 18.21
CA PRO A 79 0.64 0.06 17.89
C PRO A 79 -0.29 0.55 19.00
N ALA A 80 -1.57 0.74 18.68
CA ALA A 80 -2.58 1.02 19.69
C ALA A 80 -2.70 -0.15 20.66
N ARG A 81 -2.87 0.13 21.96
CA ARG A 81 -3.08 -0.91 22.99
C ARG A 81 -4.33 -1.76 22.74
N THR A 82 -5.25 -1.26 21.94
CA THR A 82 -6.52 -1.92 21.58
C THR A 82 -6.37 -2.92 20.43
N ASP A 83 -5.30 -2.85 19.66
CA ASP A 83 -5.06 -3.76 18.53
C ASP A 83 -4.41 -5.08 18.99
N LYS A 84 -5.27 -6.01 19.42
CA LYS A 84 -4.86 -7.33 19.92
C LYS A 84 -4.30 -8.27 18.85
N LEU A 85 -4.51 -7.95 17.57
CA LEU A 85 -4.07 -8.79 16.45
C LEU A 85 -2.83 -8.25 15.75
N PHE A 86 -2.38 -7.05 16.11
CA PHE A 86 -1.27 -6.35 15.47
C PHE A 86 -0.04 -7.24 15.22
N TRP A 87 0.48 -7.88 16.28
CA TRP A 87 1.72 -8.66 16.18
C TRP A 87 1.60 -9.89 15.28
N LYS A 88 0.46 -10.57 15.34
CA LYS A 88 0.16 -11.73 14.49
C LYS A 88 0.07 -11.34 13.01
N LEU A 89 -0.76 -10.35 12.71
CA LEU A 89 -0.98 -9.89 11.34
C LEU A 89 0.29 -9.26 10.75
N SER A 90 1.04 -8.53 11.58
CA SER A 90 2.35 -8.01 11.18
C SER A 90 3.31 -9.13 10.84
N CYS A 91 3.43 -10.16 11.67
CA CYS A 91 4.32 -11.30 11.41
C CYS A 91 3.97 -12.01 10.10
N VAL A 92 2.68 -12.27 9.86
CA VAL A 92 2.19 -12.84 8.60
C VAL A 92 2.56 -11.95 7.40
N ALA A 93 2.32 -10.64 7.52
CA ALA A 93 2.63 -9.69 6.46
C ALA A 93 4.15 -9.61 6.19
N ILE A 94 4.97 -9.57 7.24
CA ILE A 94 6.43 -9.52 7.16
C ILE A 94 6.97 -10.74 6.43
N GLU A 95 6.60 -11.95 6.85
CA GLU A 95 7.09 -13.17 6.22
C GLU A 95 6.66 -13.27 4.77
N LYS A 96 5.37 -13.04 4.48
CA LYS A 96 4.83 -13.08 3.13
C LYS A 96 5.51 -12.06 2.21
N GLN A 97 5.67 -10.82 2.65
CA GLN A 97 6.24 -9.78 1.81
C GLN A 97 7.77 -9.91 1.68
N THR A 98 8.45 -10.30 2.74
CA THR A 98 9.90 -10.57 2.68
C THR A 98 10.21 -11.72 1.72
N ALA A 99 9.46 -12.82 1.78
CA ALA A 99 9.60 -13.94 0.85
C ALA A 99 9.32 -13.50 -0.59
N LEU A 100 8.24 -12.75 -0.80
CA LEU A 100 7.84 -12.26 -2.12
C LEU A 100 8.94 -11.42 -2.78
N TRP A 101 9.51 -10.46 -2.05
CA TRP A 101 10.48 -9.52 -2.60
C TRP A 101 11.91 -10.06 -2.66
N LYS A 102 12.30 -10.97 -1.75
CA LYS A 102 13.62 -11.62 -1.82
C LYS A 102 13.73 -12.61 -2.98
N GLN A 103 12.64 -13.32 -3.29
CA GLN A 103 12.58 -14.28 -4.40
C GLN A 103 12.03 -13.60 -5.66
N GLN A 104 12.83 -12.74 -6.29
CA GLN A 104 12.39 -12.03 -7.51
C GLN A 104 11.90 -12.97 -8.62
N ASP A 105 12.42 -14.19 -8.67
CA ASP A 105 11.96 -15.24 -9.61
C ASP A 105 10.50 -15.66 -9.37
N SER A 106 9.95 -15.40 -8.18
CA SER A 106 8.55 -15.64 -7.87
C SER A 106 7.60 -14.54 -8.37
N MET A 107 8.17 -13.43 -8.83
CA MET A 107 7.45 -12.29 -9.39
C MET A 107 7.45 -12.32 -10.91
N GLU A 108 6.34 -11.93 -11.50
CA GLU A 108 6.20 -11.63 -12.91
C GLU A 108 6.25 -10.12 -13.10
N LYS A 109 7.09 -9.66 -14.02
CA LYS A 109 7.13 -8.26 -14.46
C LYS A 109 6.41 -8.13 -15.79
N LEU A 110 5.32 -7.36 -15.82
CA LEU A 110 4.61 -6.98 -17.03
C LEU A 110 5.03 -5.55 -17.41
N ILE A 111 5.39 -5.32 -18.66
CA ILE A 111 5.70 -3.99 -19.18
C ILE A 111 4.62 -3.63 -20.18
N ILE A 112 3.97 -2.49 -19.97
CA ILE A 112 3.03 -1.88 -20.90
C ILE A 112 3.81 -0.77 -21.61
N ALA A 113 4.47 -1.13 -22.69
CA ALA A 113 5.25 -0.20 -23.49
C ALA A 113 4.34 0.64 -24.40
N ASN A 114 4.74 1.89 -24.65
CA ASN A 114 3.99 2.85 -25.46
C ASN A 114 2.53 3.00 -24.99
N ALA A 115 2.33 2.93 -23.67
CA ALA A 115 1.02 3.02 -23.05
C ALA A 115 0.31 4.34 -23.38
N GLN A 116 1.10 5.41 -23.47
CA GLN A 116 0.66 6.77 -23.80
C GLN A 116 1.81 7.50 -24.52
N TYR A 117 1.52 8.63 -25.15
CA TYR A 117 2.50 9.38 -25.95
C TYR A 117 3.37 10.34 -25.12
N SER A 118 3.19 10.37 -23.81
CA SER A 118 3.89 11.29 -22.90
C SER A 118 4.07 10.66 -21.52
N THR A 119 4.76 11.37 -20.62
CA THR A 119 4.92 10.93 -19.23
C THR A 119 3.59 10.67 -18.55
N ILE A 120 3.52 9.54 -17.87
CA ILE A 120 2.36 9.07 -17.11
C ILE A 120 2.58 9.47 -15.65
N ASP A 121 1.95 10.56 -15.22
CA ASP A 121 2.09 11.11 -13.87
C ASP A 121 1.07 10.53 -12.88
N ALA A 122 -0.02 9.97 -13.38
CA ALA A 122 -1.10 9.43 -12.58
C ALA A 122 -1.27 7.93 -12.81
N LEU A 123 -1.24 7.14 -11.74
CA LEU A 123 -1.37 5.69 -11.78
C LEU A 123 -2.27 5.21 -10.65
N LEU A 124 -3.19 4.28 -10.94
CA LEU A 124 -4.12 3.73 -9.98
C LEU A 124 -4.38 2.26 -10.25
N LEU A 125 -4.20 1.41 -9.23
CA LEU A 125 -4.58 0.01 -9.22
C LEU A 125 -5.97 -0.16 -8.57
N MET A 126 -6.81 -1.00 -9.16
CA MET A 126 -8.14 -1.32 -8.64
C MET A 126 -8.41 -2.83 -8.72
N HIS A 127 -9.51 -3.28 -8.09
CA HIS A 127 -9.99 -4.66 -8.13
C HIS A 127 -8.89 -5.69 -7.84
N ASP A 128 -8.28 -5.57 -6.67
CA ASP A 128 -7.17 -6.44 -6.24
C ASP A 128 -6.00 -6.49 -7.24
N GLY A 129 -5.76 -5.36 -7.94
CA GLY A 129 -4.68 -5.21 -8.89
C GLY A 129 -4.92 -5.89 -10.23
N THR A 130 -6.17 -6.27 -10.56
CA THR A 130 -6.53 -6.78 -11.89
C THR A 130 -6.83 -5.66 -12.89
N THR A 131 -6.91 -4.43 -12.41
CA THR A 131 -7.20 -3.25 -13.21
C THR A 131 -6.12 -2.19 -12.95
N CYS A 132 -5.58 -1.62 -14.03
CA CYS A 132 -4.64 -0.52 -13.99
C CYS A 132 -5.21 0.66 -14.79
N ILE A 133 -5.20 1.86 -14.21
CA ILE A 133 -5.68 3.08 -14.83
C ILE A 133 -4.54 4.09 -14.79
N ALA A 134 -4.30 4.77 -15.90
CA ALA A 134 -3.25 5.78 -15.98
C ALA A 134 -3.71 7.03 -16.71
N GLY A 135 -3.26 8.16 -16.21
CA GLY A 135 -3.44 9.47 -16.82
C GLY A 135 -2.10 10.12 -17.11
N ALA A 136 -1.99 10.80 -18.25
CA ALA A 136 -0.72 11.36 -18.71
C ALA A 136 -0.81 12.82 -19.16
N ARG A 137 0.36 13.36 -19.50
CA ARG A 137 0.50 14.73 -20.01
C ARG A 137 -0.06 14.91 -21.42
N ASP A 138 -0.28 13.83 -22.16
CA ASP A 138 -0.96 13.86 -23.45
C ASP A 138 -2.49 14.03 -23.33
N ARG A 139 -3.01 14.17 -22.10
CA ARG A 139 -4.43 14.37 -21.78
C ARG A 139 -5.29 13.11 -21.95
N THR A 140 -4.68 11.97 -22.17
CA THR A 140 -5.37 10.68 -22.29
C THR A 140 -5.56 10.03 -20.93
N LEU A 141 -6.65 9.30 -20.77
CA LEU A 141 -6.92 8.41 -19.66
C LEU A 141 -7.07 6.99 -20.22
N VAL A 142 -6.23 6.09 -19.76
CA VAL A 142 -6.23 4.72 -20.27
C VAL A 142 -6.53 3.74 -19.16
N TYR A 143 -7.35 2.77 -19.48
CA TYR A 143 -7.72 1.64 -18.64
C TYR A 143 -7.17 0.36 -19.24
N TRP A 144 -6.51 -0.46 -18.44
CA TRP A 144 -6.07 -1.81 -18.78
C TRP A 144 -6.67 -2.83 -17.83
N LYS A 145 -7.23 -3.88 -18.40
CA LYS A 145 -7.53 -5.10 -17.65
C LYS A 145 -6.30 -6.00 -17.70
N LEU A 146 -5.60 -6.14 -16.59
CA LEU A 146 -4.42 -6.99 -16.50
C LEU A 146 -4.84 -8.47 -16.66
N PRO A 147 -4.03 -9.30 -17.35
CA PRO A 147 -4.37 -10.69 -17.60
C PRO A 147 -4.57 -11.43 -16.26
N SER A 148 -5.53 -12.36 -16.22
CA SER A 148 -5.74 -13.19 -15.04
C SER A 148 -4.52 -14.07 -14.76
N ARG A 149 -4.26 -14.36 -13.48
CA ARG A 149 -3.12 -15.18 -13.03
C ARG A 149 -3.08 -16.59 -13.61
N GLU A 150 -4.22 -17.11 -14.11
CA GLU A 150 -4.38 -18.46 -14.61
C GLU A 150 -4.07 -18.64 -16.10
N LYS A 151 -3.98 -17.53 -16.84
CA LYS A 151 -3.63 -17.56 -18.26
C LYS A 151 -2.14 -17.35 -18.41
N LEU A 152 -1.45 -18.31 -19.04
CA LEU A 152 -0.06 -18.18 -19.48
C LEU A 152 0.14 -16.82 -20.20
N PRO A 153 1.35 -16.23 -20.09
CA PRO A 153 1.65 -14.96 -20.72
C PRO A 153 1.59 -15.12 -22.25
N SER A 154 0.41 -14.96 -22.84
CA SER A 154 0.34 -14.48 -24.20
C SER A 154 0.83 -13.04 -24.15
N HIS A 155 1.69 -12.63 -25.07
CA HIS A 155 2.22 -11.28 -25.20
C HIS A 155 1.16 -10.18 -25.42
N GLU A 156 -0.10 -10.51 -25.26
CA GLU A 156 -1.24 -9.61 -25.35
C GLU A 156 -1.59 -9.11 -23.96
N ILE A 157 -1.18 -7.88 -23.68
CA ILE A 157 -1.75 -7.05 -22.63
C ILE A 157 -3.26 -7.06 -22.86
N GLY A 158 -4.02 -7.44 -21.83
CA GLY A 158 -5.48 -7.54 -21.92
C GLY A 158 -6.12 -6.26 -22.49
N ASN A 159 -7.40 -6.34 -22.83
CA ASN A 159 -8.14 -5.25 -23.45
C ASN A 159 -7.86 -3.92 -22.76
N SER A 160 -7.36 -2.95 -23.56
CA SER A 160 -7.20 -1.56 -23.12
C SER A 160 -8.28 -0.69 -23.74
N VAL A 161 -8.72 0.31 -22.99
CA VAL A 161 -9.62 1.36 -23.48
C VAL A 161 -8.93 2.68 -23.25
N CYS A 162 -8.67 3.41 -24.33
CA CYS A 162 -8.10 4.75 -24.30
C CYS A 162 -9.23 5.79 -24.47
N ILE A 163 -9.23 6.79 -23.63
CA ILE A 163 -10.10 7.97 -23.74
C ILE A 163 -9.21 9.13 -24.16
N ASP A 164 -9.19 9.42 -25.45
CA ASP A 164 -8.49 10.55 -26.02
C ASP A 164 -9.14 11.86 -25.55
N SER A 165 -8.28 12.83 -25.19
CA SER A 165 -8.76 14.13 -24.70
C SER A 165 -9.73 14.02 -23.52
N ALA A 166 -9.45 13.08 -22.60
CA ALA A 166 -10.20 12.93 -21.35
C ALA A 166 -10.25 14.27 -20.59
N HIS A 167 -9.18 15.04 -20.67
CA HIS A 167 -9.06 16.40 -20.16
C HIS A 167 -8.51 17.36 -21.25
N ASN A 168 -8.63 18.66 -20.99
CA ASN A 168 -8.01 19.70 -21.84
C ASN A 168 -6.58 20.05 -21.43
N GLY A 169 -6.09 19.50 -20.32
CA GLY A 169 -4.75 19.65 -19.77
C GLY A 169 -4.18 18.33 -19.28
N TRP A 170 -2.95 18.34 -18.79
CA TRP A 170 -2.27 17.18 -18.24
C TRP A 170 -3.05 16.56 -17.08
N ILE A 171 -3.17 15.25 -17.06
CA ILE A 171 -3.75 14.50 -15.92
C ILE A 171 -2.63 14.23 -14.93
N TRP A 172 -2.77 14.75 -13.71
CA TRP A 172 -1.67 14.79 -12.74
C TRP A 172 -1.79 13.75 -11.63
N ASP A 173 -3.02 13.42 -11.22
CA ASP A 173 -3.26 12.43 -10.17
C ASP A 173 -4.63 11.77 -10.32
N LEU A 174 -4.76 10.56 -9.77
CA LEU A 174 -5.96 9.74 -9.80
C LEU A 174 -6.28 9.24 -8.40
N THR A 175 -7.57 9.10 -8.10
CA THR A 175 -8.07 8.40 -6.91
C THR A 175 -9.40 7.74 -7.21
N ALA A 176 -9.89 6.86 -6.33
CA ALA A 176 -11.18 6.22 -6.51
C ALA A 176 -12.00 6.18 -5.21
N ILE A 177 -13.31 6.19 -5.37
CA ILE A 177 -14.30 5.81 -4.36
C ILE A 177 -15.14 4.71 -5.00
N ASP A 178 -15.05 3.50 -4.46
CA ASP A 178 -15.66 2.30 -5.05
C ASP A 178 -15.26 2.13 -6.53
N ASN A 179 -16.23 2.07 -7.45
CA ASN A 179 -16.00 1.96 -8.89
C ASN A 179 -15.96 3.32 -9.61
N THR A 180 -15.95 4.43 -8.88
CA THR A 180 -15.86 5.78 -9.44
C THR A 180 -14.45 6.32 -9.29
N ILE A 181 -13.80 6.61 -10.42
CA ILE A 181 -12.46 7.19 -10.50
C ILE A 181 -12.58 8.71 -10.60
N TYR A 182 -11.71 9.43 -9.94
CA TYR A 182 -11.57 10.87 -9.98
C TYR A 182 -10.20 11.22 -10.55
N SER A 183 -10.16 11.96 -11.65
CA SER A 183 -8.94 12.47 -12.25
C SER A 183 -8.85 13.98 -12.07
N CYS A 184 -7.72 14.48 -11.60
CA CYS A 184 -7.43 15.91 -11.54
C CYS A 184 -6.49 16.33 -12.66
N SER A 185 -6.67 17.55 -13.16
CA SER A 185 -5.93 18.02 -14.33
C SER A 185 -5.49 19.48 -14.24
N TRP A 186 -4.50 19.78 -15.07
CA TRP A 186 -4.05 21.14 -15.32
C TRP A 186 -5.09 22.03 -16.00
N ASP A 187 -6.14 21.44 -16.56
CA ASP A 187 -7.29 22.16 -17.08
C ASP A 187 -8.20 22.76 -15.99
N GLN A 188 -7.80 22.69 -14.72
CA GLN A 188 -8.49 23.24 -13.55
C GLN A 188 -9.77 22.47 -13.20
N SER A 189 -9.95 21.26 -13.69
CA SER A 189 -11.12 20.44 -13.40
C SER A 189 -10.74 19.11 -12.75
N VAL A 190 -11.68 18.57 -11.96
CA VAL A 190 -11.73 17.16 -11.62
C VAL A 190 -12.86 16.55 -12.43
N LYS A 191 -12.62 15.37 -13.02
CA LYS A 191 -13.66 14.58 -13.69
C LYS A 191 -13.87 13.26 -12.97
N SER A 192 -15.10 12.82 -12.86
CA SER A 192 -15.42 11.49 -12.38
C SER A 192 -15.81 10.55 -13.50
N TRP A 193 -15.34 9.31 -13.39
CA TRP A 193 -15.48 8.25 -14.38
C TRP A 193 -16.01 7.01 -13.69
N MET A 194 -17.08 6.45 -14.23
CA MET A 194 -17.60 5.16 -13.77
C MET A 194 -16.91 4.04 -14.52
N LEU A 195 -16.30 3.12 -13.77
CA LEU A 195 -15.74 1.91 -14.35
C LEU A 195 -16.88 0.92 -14.60
N ILE A 196 -17.07 0.56 -15.87
CA ILE A 196 -18.03 -0.44 -16.32
C ILE A 196 -17.28 -1.57 -17.05
N ASN A 197 -17.96 -2.66 -17.38
CA ASN A 197 -17.36 -3.82 -18.03
C ASN A 197 -16.65 -3.50 -19.36
N THR A 198 -17.10 -2.46 -20.05
CA THR A 198 -16.56 -2.04 -21.37
C THR A 198 -15.53 -0.91 -21.28
N GLY A 199 -15.21 -0.40 -20.10
CA GLY A 199 -14.24 0.68 -19.88
C GLY A 199 -14.71 1.76 -18.94
N LEU A 200 -14.31 3.00 -19.21
CA LEU A 200 -14.60 4.18 -18.38
C LEU A 200 -15.63 5.07 -19.06
N VAL A 201 -16.64 5.50 -18.31
CA VAL A 201 -17.67 6.44 -18.77
C VAL A 201 -17.65 7.68 -17.90
N GLN A 202 -17.44 8.85 -18.50
CA GLN A 202 -17.47 10.12 -17.80
C GLN A 202 -18.85 10.37 -17.19
N GLN A 203 -18.87 10.72 -15.89
CA GLN A 203 -20.09 11.01 -15.15
C GLN A 203 -20.29 12.50 -14.91
N ARG A 204 -19.29 13.14 -14.32
CA ARG A 204 -19.37 14.55 -13.90
C ARG A 204 -18.06 15.27 -14.14
N THR A 205 -18.17 16.59 -14.27
CA THR A 205 -17.03 17.52 -14.19
C THR A 205 -17.23 18.44 -12.99
N TYR A 206 -16.21 18.58 -12.18
CA TYR A 206 -16.18 19.45 -11.01
C TYR A 206 -15.31 20.66 -11.35
N GLU A 207 -15.88 21.85 -11.21
CA GLU A 207 -15.20 23.10 -11.50
C GLU A 207 -14.76 23.78 -10.22
N MET A 208 -13.57 24.38 -10.25
CA MET A 208 -13.01 25.06 -9.11
C MET A 208 -13.50 26.52 -9.08
N SER A 209 -13.83 27.01 -7.88
CA SER A 209 -14.22 28.39 -7.66
C SER A 209 -13.07 29.38 -7.79
N VAL A 210 -11.81 28.87 -7.71
CA VAL A 210 -10.57 29.67 -7.84
C VAL A 210 -9.75 29.04 -8.96
N PRO A 211 -9.33 29.81 -9.99
CA PRO A 211 -8.50 29.30 -11.07
C PRO A 211 -7.16 28.75 -10.56
N GLY A 212 -6.68 27.67 -11.14
CA GLY A 212 -5.38 27.08 -10.87
C GLY A 212 -5.32 25.61 -11.25
N ALA A 213 -4.21 25.20 -11.87
CA ALA A 213 -3.96 23.81 -12.21
C ALA A 213 -4.10 22.90 -10.97
N LEU A 214 -4.74 21.75 -11.12
CA LEU A 214 -4.86 20.77 -10.05
C LEU A 214 -3.71 19.77 -10.14
N LEU A 215 -3.03 19.55 -9.02
CA LEU A 215 -1.79 18.79 -8.95
C LEU A 215 -1.94 17.46 -8.19
N CYS A 216 -2.98 17.32 -7.38
CA CYS A 216 -3.21 16.11 -6.61
C CYS A 216 -4.69 15.92 -6.28
N VAL A 217 -5.07 14.67 -6.09
CA VAL A 217 -6.40 14.29 -5.61
C VAL A 217 -6.28 13.12 -4.64
N SER A 218 -7.08 13.11 -3.59
CA SER A 218 -7.15 12.02 -2.63
C SER A 218 -8.58 11.80 -2.19
N SER A 219 -8.95 10.58 -1.84
CA SER A 219 -10.31 10.22 -1.45
C SER A 219 -10.35 9.54 -0.08
N CYS A 220 -11.52 9.62 0.56
CA CYS A 220 -11.90 8.88 1.75
C CYS A 220 -13.22 8.16 1.46
N PRO A 221 -13.16 6.89 1.01
CA PRO A 221 -14.34 6.13 0.62
C PRO A 221 -15.39 6.02 1.75
N GLU A 222 -14.95 5.85 3.00
CA GLU A 222 -15.81 5.68 4.17
C GLU A 222 -16.74 6.88 4.40
N ARG A 223 -16.30 8.08 3.99
CA ARG A 223 -17.09 9.32 4.06
C ARG A 223 -17.69 9.74 2.74
N ALA A 224 -17.35 9.05 1.65
CA ALA A 224 -17.66 9.43 0.29
C ALA A 224 -17.17 10.86 -0.05
N LEU A 225 -16.01 11.25 0.48
CA LEU A 225 -15.36 12.54 0.26
C LEU A 225 -14.12 12.37 -0.60
N PHE A 226 -13.82 13.39 -1.40
CA PHE A 226 -12.53 13.54 -2.03
C PHE A 226 -12.05 15.00 -1.94
N ALA A 227 -10.75 15.19 -1.97
CA ALA A 227 -10.12 16.52 -1.94
C ALA A 227 -9.12 16.65 -3.07
N THR A 228 -8.98 17.87 -3.62
CA THR A 228 -7.97 18.20 -4.63
C THR A 228 -7.18 19.41 -4.22
N GLY A 229 -5.88 19.38 -4.49
CA GLY A 229 -4.94 20.45 -4.24
C GLY A 229 -4.51 21.13 -5.53
N SER A 230 -4.31 22.46 -5.48
CA SER A 230 -4.03 23.27 -6.65
C SER A 230 -2.71 24.02 -6.58
N TYR A 231 -2.22 24.40 -7.76
CA TYR A 231 -1.09 25.33 -7.91
C TYR A 231 -1.40 26.69 -7.27
N SER A 232 -2.67 27.11 -7.23
CA SER A 232 -3.13 28.32 -6.56
C SER A 232 -3.18 28.21 -5.02
N ARG A 233 -2.54 27.18 -4.42
CA ARG A 233 -2.40 26.98 -2.97
C ARG A 233 -3.72 26.65 -2.26
N THR A 234 -4.79 26.38 -3.01
CA THR A 234 -6.11 26.13 -2.49
C THR A 234 -6.40 24.64 -2.49
N ILE A 235 -7.01 24.15 -1.42
CA ILE A 235 -7.54 22.80 -1.31
C ILE A 235 -9.06 22.90 -1.37
N PHE A 236 -9.66 22.05 -2.22
CA PHE A 236 -11.10 21.93 -2.38
C PHE A 236 -11.53 20.55 -1.90
N VAL A 237 -12.60 20.48 -1.12
CA VAL A 237 -13.19 19.23 -0.60
C VAL A 237 -14.59 19.09 -1.18
N PHE A 238 -14.87 17.89 -1.69
CA PHE A 238 -16.14 17.55 -2.32
C PHE A 238 -16.77 16.34 -1.63
N ASP A 239 -18.11 16.33 -1.60
CA ASP A 239 -18.89 15.12 -1.31
C ASP A 239 -19.31 14.49 -2.66
N SER A 240 -18.92 13.24 -2.90
CA SER A 240 -19.19 12.53 -4.15
C SER A 240 -20.69 12.34 -4.44
N ARG A 241 -21.49 12.36 -3.38
CA ARG A 241 -22.96 12.20 -3.43
C ARG A 241 -23.67 13.52 -3.72
N SER A 242 -23.04 14.65 -3.41
CA SER A 242 -23.59 15.98 -3.62
C SER A 242 -23.33 16.49 -5.04
N GLY A 243 -23.61 17.76 -5.31
CA GLY A 243 -23.40 18.36 -6.63
C GLY A 243 -21.93 18.54 -7.02
N HIS A 244 -21.66 19.34 -8.02
CA HIS A 244 -20.34 19.60 -8.61
C HIS A 244 -19.55 20.71 -7.91
N LYS A 245 -20.10 21.33 -6.86
CA LYS A 245 -19.45 22.42 -6.11
C LYS A 245 -18.71 21.88 -4.88
N PRO A 246 -17.55 22.47 -4.51
CA PRO A 246 -16.86 22.09 -3.30
C PRO A 246 -17.70 22.41 -2.06
N ILE A 247 -17.74 21.48 -1.10
CA ILE A 247 -18.38 21.70 0.20
C ILE A 247 -17.51 22.54 1.13
N ARG A 248 -16.20 22.54 0.88
CA ARG A 248 -15.19 23.36 1.60
C ARG A 248 -14.05 23.76 0.68
N GLN A 249 -13.46 24.93 0.98
CA GLN A 249 -12.20 25.36 0.40
C GLN A 249 -11.36 26.11 1.43
N TYR A 250 -10.05 25.93 1.40
CA TYR A 250 -9.14 26.58 2.34
C TYR A 250 -7.72 26.66 1.76
N ARG A 251 -6.89 27.55 2.30
CA ARG A 251 -5.51 27.81 1.86
C ARG A 251 -4.53 27.68 3.03
N PRO A 252 -4.02 26.48 3.30
CA PRO A 252 -3.09 26.27 4.42
C PRO A 252 -1.65 26.59 4.06
N HIS A 253 -1.33 26.76 2.78
CA HIS A 253 0.02 26.87 2.25
C HIS A 253 0.32 28.20 1.56
N THR A 254 1.63 28.51 1.50
CA THR A 254 2.18 29.66 0.73
C THR A 254 2.72 29.25 -0.64
N GLY A 255 2.90 27.96 -0.90
CA GLY A 255 3.32 27.35 -2.16
C GLY A 255 2.24 26.42 -2.76
N ALA A 256 2.50 25.87 -3.95
CA ALA A 256 1.61 24.91 -4.61
C ALA A 256 1.38 23.67 -3.75
N VAL A 257 0.16 23.11 -3.77
CA VAL A 257 -0.19 21.87 -3.09
C VAL A 257 0.11 20.69 -4.01
N ILE A 258 1.15 19.90 -3.67
CA ILE A 258 1.70 18.87 -4.57
C ILE A 258 1.05 17.50 -4.32
N LYS A 259 0.80 17.16 -3.04
CA LYS A 259 0.22 15.86 -2.69
C LYS A 259 -0.78 16.00 -1.55
N LEU A 260 -1.79 15.14 -1.59
CA LEU A 260 -2.80 14.99 -0.56
C LEU A 260 -2.86 13.55 -0.06
N ALA A 261 -3.18 13.39 1.21
CA ALA A 261 -3.62 12.13 1.78
C ALA A 261 -4.76 12.42 2.76
N MET A 262 -5.80 11.59 2.76
CA MET A 262 -6.93 11.81 3.65
C MET A 262 -7.47 10.50 4.23
N ASN A 263 -8.02 10.61 5.43
CA ASN A 263 -8.79 9.57 6.09
C ASN A 263 -10.08 10.16 6.66
N THR A 264 -10.77 9.44 7.51
CA THR A 264 -12.04 9.90 8.14
C THR A 264 -11.88 11.11 9.06
N GLU A 265 -10.69 11.37 9.61
CA GLU A 265 -10.44 12.40 10.60
C GLU A 265 -9.67 13.60 10.04
N TYR A 266 -8.66 13.35 9.18
CA TYR A 266 -7.71 14.35 8.75
C TYR A 266 -7.57 14.41 7.22
N ILE A 267 -7.22 15.60 6.74
CA ILE A 267 -6.66 15.81 5.39
C ILE A 267 -5.26 16.37 5.58
N LEU A 268 -4.26 15.63 5.09
CA LEU A 268 -2.88 16.08 5.05
C LEU A 268 -2.57 16.61 3.66
N SER A 269 -1.86 17.72 3.62
CA SER A 269 -1.42 18.34 2.37
C SER A 269 0.06 18.66 2.40
N ALA A 270 0.76 18.26 1.35
CA ALA A 270 2.18 18.53 1.13
C ALA A 270 2.35 19.64 0.09
N SER A 271 3.29 20.56 0.31
CA SER A 271 3.45 21.74 -0.52
C SER A 271 4.91 22.06 -0.84
N GLU A 272 5.12 22.78 -1.95
CA GLU A 272 6.39 23.39 -2.32
C GLU A 272 6.92 24.38 -1.28
N ASP A 273 6.08 24.87 -0.37
CA ASP A 273 6.51 25.69 0.76
C ASP A 273 7.28 24.92 1.84
N LYS A 274 7.60 23.64 1.57
CA LYS A 274 8.37 22.72 2.42
C LYS A 274 7.62 22.27 3.68
N THR A 275 6.32 22.46 3.71
CA THR A 275 5.49 22.06 4.85
C THR A 275 4.48 20.97 4.50
N VAL A 276 4.08 20.23 5.53
CA VAL A 276 2.90 19.39 5.54
C VAL A 276 1.88 20.01 6.49
N SER A 277 0.70 20.34 5.99
CA SER A 277 -0.39 20.90 6.78
C SER A 277 -1.39 19.80 7.12
N VAL A 278 -1.85 19.80 8.36
CA VAL A 278 -2.85 18.87 8.89
C VAL A 278 -4.15 19.63 9.10
N TRP A 279 -5.19 19.21 8.39
CA TRP A 279 -6.55 19.74 8.53
C TRP A 279 -7.42 18.74 9.28
N ASP A 280 -8.01 19.17 10.39
CA ASP A 280 -9.02 18.40 11.12
C ASP A 280 -10.39 18.55 10.43
N GLN A 281 -10.90 17.45 9.90
CA GLN A 281 -12.19 17.43 9.19
C GLN A 281 -13.38 17.70 10.09
N ARG A 282 -13.31 17.30 11.37
CA ARG A 282 -14.35 17.50 12.36
C ARG A 282 -14.38 18.96 12.85
N ALA A 283 -13.20 19.46 13.24
CA ALA A 283 -13.07 20.85 13.70
C ALA A 283 -13.21 21.87 12.58
N GLY A 284 -12.99 21.46 11.32
CA GLY A 284 -13.09 22.32 10.15
C GLY A 284 -12.01 23.42 10.09
N ARG A 285 -10.82 23.14 10.63
CA ARG A 285 -9.69 24.07 10.70
C ARG A 285 -8.35 23.37 10.54
N THR A 286 -7.33 24.11 10.14
CA THR A 286 -5.94 23.65 10.18
C THR A 286 -5.54 23.44 11.64
N MET A 287 -5.10 22.25 11.97
CA MET A 287 -4.64 21.89 13.30
C MET A 287 -3.15 22.26 13.46
N LYS A 288 -2.34 21.94 12.45
CA LYS A 288 -0.89 22.10 12.51
C LYS A 288 -0.29 22.27 11.12
N SER A 289 0.84 22.97 11.03
CA SER A 289 1.74 22.98 9.89
C SER A 289 3.11 22.50 10.35
N ILE A 290 3.70 21.56 9.64
CA ILE A 290 4.93 20.85 10.00
C ILE A 290 5.95 21.12 8.91
N THR A 291 7.09 21.74 9.26
CA THR A 291 8.23 21.83 8.36
C THR A 291 8.96 20.49 8.36
N VAL A 292 8.95 19.83 7.23
CA VAL A 292 9.53 18.47 7.09
C VAL A 292 11.04 18.56 6.87
N SER A 293 11.47 19.51 6.05
CA SER A 293 12.88 19.77 5.75
C SER A 293 13.11 21.28 5.52
N GLY A 294 14.29 21.79 5.90
CA GLY A 294 14.65 23.20 5.63
C GLY A 294 14.98 23.49 4.17
N GLU A 295 15.38 22.49 3.40
CA GLU A 295 15.89 22.67 2.03
C GLU A 295 15.03 21.99 0.96
N ALA A 296 14.46 20.81 1.27
CA ALA A 296 13.67 20.01 0.35
C ALA A 296 12.16 20.20 0.59
N PHE A 297 11.37 19.98 -0.44
CA PHE A 297 9.90 19.97 -0.34
C PHE A 297 9.37 18.55 -0.39
N PRO A 298 8.26 18.24 0.31
CA PRO A 298 7.63 16.93 0.28
C PRO A 298 7.00 16.68 -1.10
N MET A 299 7.32 15.54 -1.73
CA MET A 299 6.84 15.16 -3.06
C MET A 299 5.72 14.13 -3.02
N CYS A 300 5.80 13.18 -2.10
CA CYS A 300 4.82 12.11 -1.98
C CYS A 300 4.49 11.84 -0.51
N MET A 301 3.35 11.20 -0.28
CA MET A 301 2.88 10.92 1.06
C MET A 301 2.01 9.66 1.06
N SER A 302 2.21 8.83 2.09
CA SER A 302 1.36 7.68 2.41
C SER A 302 0.85 7.83 3.82
N MET A 303 -0.47 7.67 3.98
CA MET A 303 -1.15 7.75 5.26
C MET A 303 -1.84 6.42 5.55
N GLN A 304 -1.44 5.80 6.64
CA GLN A 304 -2.09 4.64 7.23
C GLN A 304 -2.69 5.07 8.59
N GLN A 305 -3.49 4.21 9.23
CA GLN A 305 -4.16 4.55 10.49
C GLN A 305 -3.21 5.08 11.57
N ASP A 306 -2.02 4.49 11.66
CA ASP A 306 -1.05 4.77 12.72
C ASP A 306 0.23 5.45 12.23
N TRP A 307 0.35 5.76 10.92
CA TRP A 307 1.60 6.18 10.30
C TRP A 307 1.36 7.16 9.18
N VAL A 308 2.22 8.17 9.09
CA VAL A 308 2.34 9.02 7.91
C VAL A 308 3.79 9.02 7.48
N CYS A 309 4.05 8.59 6.26
CA CYS A 309 5.36 8.65 5.63
C CYS A 309 5.34 9.70 4.52
N VAL A 310 6.37 10.55 4.50
CA VAL A 310 6.53 11.63 3.54
C VAL A 310 7.88 11.49 2.87
N GLY A 311 7.91 11.37 1.55
CA GLY A 311 9.15 11.40 0.76
C GLY A 311 9.40 12.80 0.22
N ASP A 312 10.66 13.24 0.25
CA ASP A 312 11.04 14.56 -0.19
C ASP A 312 11.89 14.59 -1.49
N SER A 313 12.13 15.80 -2.00
CA SER A 313 12.91 16.02 -3.21
C SER A 313 14.41 15.72 -3.07
N ASN A 314 14.92 15.55 -1.84
CA ASN A 314 16.32 15.23 -1.52
C ASN A 314 16.50 13.76 -1.09
N ALA A 315 15.61 12.88 -1.53
CA ALA A 315 15.67 11.44 -1.24
C ALA A 315 15.61 11.09 0.26
N LYS A 316 14.99 11.93 1.08
CA LYS A 316 14.75 11.63 2.51
C LYS A 316 13.31 11.19 2.72
N LEU A 317 13.17 10.27 3.64
CA LEU A 317 11.88 9.77 4.12
C LEU A 317 11.65 10.30 5.54
N HIS A 318 10.51 10.88 5.78
CA HIS A 318 10.10 11.45 7.06
C HIS A 318 8.90 10.68 7.61
N VAL A 319 8.94 10.36 8.90
CA VAL A 319 7.87 9.62 9.58
C VAL A 319 7.21 10.51 10.62
N LEU A 320 5.90 10.72 10.46
CA LEU A 320 5.07 11.49 11.38
C LEU A 320 4.17 10.56 12.18
N ASN A 321 3.93 10.91 13.45
CA ASN A 321 3.05 10.16 14.35
C ASN A 321 1.67 10.81 14.48
N PRO A 322 0.61 10.28 13.84
CA PRO A 322 -0.74 10.82 13.96
C PRO A 322 -1.29 10.83 15.40
N LYS A 323 -0.85 9.87 16.23
CA LYS A 323 -1.30 9.76 17.64
C LYS A 323 -0.65 10.77 18.57
N ASN A 324 0.47 11.37 18.17
CA ASN A 324 1.16 12.41 18.93
C ASN A 324 1.18 13.71 18.12
N ASP A 325 0.00 14.22 17.81
CA ASP A 325 -0.18 15.52 17.14
C ASP A 325 0.68 15.67 15.87
N PHE A 326 0.82 14.60 15.08
CA PHE A 326 1.64 14.54 13.87
C PHE A 326 3.09 15.02 14.07
N GLU A 327 3.67 14.75 15.23
CA GLU A 327 5.06 15.04 15.50
C GLU A 327 5.98 14.30 14.51
N LEU A 328 7.01 14.99 14.03
CA LEU A 328 8.08 14.37 13.24
C LEU A 328 8.92 13.47 14.14
N VAL A 329 8.77 12.15 14.00
CA VAL A 329 9.46 11.16 14.83
C VAL A 329 10.89 10.97 14.37
N LYS A 330 11.08 10.74 13.06
CA LYS A 330 12.38 10.47 12.44
C LYS A 330 12.43 10.86 10.97
N SER A 331 13.65 11.09 10.52
CA SER A 331 13.97 11.27 9.10
C SER A 331 15.10 10.33 8.72
N TYR A 332 14.91 9.60 7.63
CA TYR A 332 15.88 8.65 7.09
C TYR A 332 16.41 9.14 5.75
N SER A 333 17.72 9.11 5.53
CA SER A 333 18.28 9.16 4.19
C SER A 333 18.02 7.82 3.53
N THR A 334 17.32 7.83 2.40
CA THR A 334 17.16 6.63 1.58
C THR A 334 18.42 6.46 0.71
N GLU A 335 18.57 5.29 0.11
CA GLU A 335 19.66 5.07 -0.84
C GLU A 335 19.34 5.62 -2.25
N HIS A 336 18.19 6.29 -2.44
CA HIS A 336 17.86 6.97 -3.69
C HIS A 336 18.81 8.13 -3.95
N THR A 337 19.10 8.37 -5.23
CA THR A 337 19.99 9.48 -5.65
C THR A 337 19.23 10.73 -6.08
N LYS A 338 17.91 10.63 -6.25
CA LYS A 338 17.00 11.71 -6.62
C LYS A 338 15.74 11.69 -5.75
N GLY A 339 14.86 12.66 -5.96
CA GLY A 339 13.63 12.83 -5.19
C GLY A 339 12.71 11.60 -5.21
N ILE A 340 12.01 11.38 -4.10
CA ILE A 340 11.08 10.26 -3.90
C ILE A 340 9.72 10.65 -4.49
N THR A 341 9.27 9.93 -5.52
CA THR A 341 7.99 10.19 -6.20
C THR A 341 6.82 9.41 -5.64
N GLY A 342 7.09 8.30 -4.97
CA GLY A 342 6.07 7.47 -4.35
C GLY A 342 6.57 6.85 -3.05
N VAL A 343 5.67 6.71 -2.08
CA VAL A 343 5.91 6.00 -0.83
C VAL A 343 4.68 5.19 -0.47
N HIS A 344 4.88 3.94 -0.09
CA HIS A 344 3.82 3.07 0.41
C HIS A 344 4.35 2.26 1.59
N LEU A 345 3.66 2.35 2.72
CA LEU A 345 4.02 1.63 3.93
C LEU A 345 2.96 0.57 4.24
N THR A 346 3.43 -0.64 4.50
CA THR A 346 2.61 -1.76 4.99
C THR A 346 3.19 -2.29 6.29
N HIS A 347 2.50 -3.24 6.92
CA HIS A 347 3.06 -3.96 8.09
C HIS A 347 4.33 -4.74 7.73
N GLY A 348 4.48 -5.18 6.49
CA GLY A 348 5.57 -6.06 6.07
C GLY A 348 6.70 -5.39 5.30
N CYS A 349 6.47 -4.27 4.66
CA CYS A 349 7.48 -3.52 3.92
C CYS A 349 7.16 -2.03 3.76
N LEU A 350 8.22 -1.29 3.50
CA LEU A 350 8.22 0.10 3.06
C LEU A 350 8.72 0.13 1.62
N ILE A 351 7.90 0.63 0.71
CA ILE A 351 8.19 0.74 -0.72
C ILE A 351 8.36 2.20 -1.06
N THR A 352 9.46 2.55 -1.72
CA THR A 352 9.73 3.90 -2.22
C THR A 352 10.11 3.85 -3.70
N SER A 353 9.61 4.79 -4.49
CA SER A 353 10.00 5.01 -5.88
C SER A 353 10.65 6.38 -6.06
N SER A 354 11.50 6.51 -7.07
CA SER A 354 12.25 7.75 -7.30
C SER A 354 12.44 8.06 -8.78
N THR A 355 12.68 9.33 -9.06
CA THR A 355 13.13 9.79 -10.37
C THR A 355 14.53 9.28 -10.76
N ASP A 356 15.22 8.55 -9.88
CA ASP A 356 16.44 7.81 -10.22
C ASP A 356 16.17 6.51 -11.01
N GLY A 357 14.90 6.19 -11.26
CA GLY A 357 14.49 5.00 -12.01
C GLY A 357 14.45 3.71 -11.19
N THR A 358 14.58 3.81 -9.86
CA THR A 358 14.56 2.65 -8.96
C THR A 358 13.34 2.64 -8.06
N VAL A 359 12.87 1.44 -7.72
CA VAL A 359 11.99 1.20 -6.57
C VAL A 359 12.80 0.45 -5.52
N ARG A 360 12.77 0.94 -4.30
CA ARG A 360 13.42 0.30 -3.16
C ARG A 360 12.40 -0.24 -2.19
N ILE A 361 12.61 -1.47 -1.81
CA ILE A 361 11.77 -2.19 -0.86
C ILE A 361 12.62 -2.42 0.37
N SER A 362 12.18 -1.89 1.50
CA SER A 362 12.87 -1.94 2.78
C SER A 362 11.95 -2.48 3.87
N SER A 363 12.55 -2.92 4.98
CA SER A 363 11.78 -3.27 6.17
C SER A 363 11.12 -2.02 6.78
N PRO A 364 9.92 -2.14 7.36
CA PRO A 364 9.26 -1.05 8.07
C PRO A 364 9.78 -0.94 9.52
N THR A 365 11.11 -0.88 9.67
CA THR A 365 11.84 -0.88 10.95
C THR A 365 12.61 0.40 11.14
N ASP A 366 13.11 0.61 12.35
CA ASP A 366 14.02 1.68 12.70
C ASP A 366 15.43 1.11 13.03
N PRO A 367 16.44 1.32 12.17
CA PRO A 367 16.38 1.92 10.82
C PRO A 367 15.76 0.96 9.79
N PRO A 368 15.22 1.49 8.67
CA PRO A 368 14.80 0.66 7.54
C PRO A 368 15.97 -0.11 6.94
N LYS A 369 15.80 -1.43 6.74
CA LYS A 369 16.84 -2.28 6.11
C LYS A 369 16.40 -2.65 4.69
N PRO A 370 17.31 -2.61 3.69
CA PRO A 370 16.97 -2.96 2.32
C PRO A 370 16.58 -4.45 2.21
N ILE A 371 15.50 -4.73 1.47
CA ILE A 371 15.04 -6.08 1.14
C ILE A 371 15.32 -6.36 -0.34
N ALA A 372 14.92 -5.44 -1.23
CA ALA A 372 15.10 -5.57 -2.67
C ALA A 372 15.16 -4.21 -3.36
N THR A 373 15.77 -4.18 -4.54
CA THR A 373 15.76 -3.02 -5.44
C THR A 373 15.27 -3.48 -6.81
N LEU A 374 14.29 -2.78 -7.37
CA LEU A 374 13.75 -3.03 -8.69
C LEU A 374 14.10 -1.88 -9.62
N LEU A 375 14.41 -2.21 -10.87
CA LEU A 375 14.68 -1.23 -11.91
C LEU A 375 13.44 -1.05 -12.79
N SER A 376 13.06 0.21 -13.06
CA SER A 376 11.95 0.52 -13.98
C SER A 376 12.20 -0.10 -15.36
N GLY A 377 13.38 0.08 -15.90
CA GLY A 377 13.77 -0.32 -17.26
C GLY A 377 13.46 0.75 -18.31
N PHE A 378 12.78 1.83 -17.93
CA PHE A 378 12.38 2.94 -18.80
C PHE A 378 12.84 4.32 -18.30
N GLY A 379 13.67 4.39 -17.24
CA GLY A 379 14.21 5.63 -16.70
C GLY A 379 13.40 6.15 -15.51
N GLU A 380 13.13 7.45 -15.48
CA GLU A 380 12.50 8.12 -14.35
C GLU A 380 11.11 7.57 -14.01
N ILE A 381 10.84 7.38 -12.72
CA ILE A 381 9.53 6.97 -12.22
C ILE A 381 8.78 8.21 -11.77
N ALA A 382 7.62 8.46 -12.38
CA ALA A 382 6.78 9.61 -12.06
C ALA A 382 5.72 9.28 -11.00
N SER A 383 5.14 8.07 -11.05
CA SER A 383 4.11 7.65 -10.10
C SER A 383 4.25 6.17 -9.73
N MET A 384 3.70 5.82 -8.57
CA MET A 384 3.68 4.46 -8.05
C MET A 384 2.37 4.21 -7.33
N ASP A 385 1.83 3.00 -7.51
CA ASP A 385 0.72 2.49 -6.71
C ASP A 385 0.96 1.05 -6.30
N TYR A 386 0.47 0.67 -5.12
CA TYR A 386 0.64 -0.66 -4.56
C TYR A 386 -0.68 -1.16 -3.97
N LEU A 387 -1.14 -2.32 -4.44
CA LEU A 387 -2.38 -2.94 -3.99
C LEU A 387 -2.23 -4.46 -3.86
N ASN A 388 -2.44 -5.01 -2.67
CA ASN A 388 -2.50 -6.45 -2.38
C ASN A 388 -1.34 -7.29 -2.95
N GLY A 389 -0.11 -6.79 -2.82
CA GLY A 389 1.11 -7.47 -3.30
C GLY A 389 1.42 -7.22 -4.78
N ILE A 390 0.66 -6.38 -5.45
CA ILE A 390 0.90 -5.94 -6.82
C ILE A 390 1.44 -4.51 -6.76
N LEU A 391 2.58 -4.31 -7.39
CA LEU A 391 3.24 -3.01 -7.50
C LEU A 391 3.18 -2.54 -8.94
N ALA A 392 2.68 -1.35 -9.16
CA ALA A 392 2.73 -0.67 -10.46
C ALA A 392 3.53 0.63 -10.36
N ILE A 393 4.33 0.91 -11.37
CA ILE A 393 5.05 2.18 -11.53
C ILE A 393 4.86 2.72 -12.93
N SER A 394 4.93 4.02 -13.06
CA SER A 394 4.82 4.70 -14.34
C SER A 394 5.89 5.78 -14.54
N GLY A 395 6.15 6.08 -15.79
CA GLY A 395 7.04 7.11 -16.30
C GLY A 395 6.72 7.32 -17.77
N ILE A 396 7.62 6.98 -18.70
CA ILE A 396 7.29 6.91 -20.13
C ILE A 396 6.51 5.64 -20.47
N ASP A 397 6.69 4.57 -19.68
CA ASP A 397 5.97 3.31 -19.77
C ASP A 397 5.38 2.94 -18.40
N ILE A 398 4.65 1.82 -18.34
CA ILE A 398 4.15 1.26 -17.09
C ILE A 398 4.80 -0.11 -16.87
N ALA A 399 5.29 -0.35 -15.66
CA ALA A 399 5.72 -1.67 -15.24
C ALA A 399 4.89 -2.14 -14.04
N VAL A 400 4.43 -3.39 -14.08
CA VAL A 400 3.65 -4.02 -13.03
C VAL A 400 4.35 -5.28 -12.57
N TRP A 401 4.63 -5.38 -11.27
CA TRP A 401 5.12 -6.60 -10.63
C TRP A 401 3.99 -7.26 -9.88
N ARG A 402 3.81 -8.54 -10.11
CA ARG A 402 2.81 -9.35 -9.40
C ARG A 402 3.35 -10.75 -9.09
N PRO A 403 2.87 -11.42 -8.03
CA PRO A 403 3.25 -12.79 -7.76
C PRO A 403 2.84 -13.71 -8.92
N LYS A 404 3.76 -14.60 -9.33
CA LYS A 404 3.42 -15.69 -10.28
C LYS A 404 2.34 -16.57 -9.66
N SER A 405 1.44 -17.12 -10.47
CA SER A 405 0.55 -18.17 -10.00
C SER A 405 1.40 -19.40 -9.65
N THR A 406 1.33 -19.84 -8.39
CA THR A 406 1.82 -21.18 -8.04
C THR A 406 0.94 -22.17 -8.78
N CYS A 407 1.43 -22.75 -9.87
CA CYS A 407 0.81 -23.89 -10.48
C CYS A 407 0.80 -24.98 -9.40
N SER A 408 -0.34 -25.21 -8.76
CA SER A 408 -0.53 -26.40 -7.92
C SER A 408 -0.31 -27.58 -8.86
N THR A 409 0.87 -28.16 -8.85
CA THR A 409 1.10 -29.49 -9.38
C THR A 409 0.13 -30.40 -8.63
N LYS A 410 -1.03 -30.63 -9.24
CA LYS A 410 -1.86 -31.78 -8.88
C LYS A 410 -0.97 -32.98 -9.13
N HIS A 411 -0.41 -33.55 -8.08
CA HIS A 411 0.13 -34.88 -8.14
C HIS A 411 -1.03 -35.78 -8.54
N GLN A 412 -0.91 -36.34 -9.76
CA GLN A 412 -1.65 -37.51 -10.19
C GLN A 412 -1.23 -38.72 -9.34
#